data_4c45d0c100bfcec285ea1cfbf4749a6b
#
_entry.id   4c45d0c100bfcec285ea1cfbf4749a6b
#
_cell.length_a   1.000
_cell.length_b   1.000
_cell.length_c   1.000
_cell.angle_alpha   90.00
_cell.angle_beta   90.00
_cell.angle_gamma   90.00
#
_symmetry.space_group_name_H-M   'P 1'
#
loop_
_entity.id
_entity.type
_entity.pdbx_description
1 polymer ?
#
loop_
_entity_poly.entity_id
_entity_poly.type
_entity_poly.pdbx_seq_one_letter_code
_entity_poly.pdbx_strand_id
1 'polypeptide(L)'
;MPFYSDTEQLYTATRALFARISQNGSHAADGILKARLVIRLRTSGPEGEIVLDGRQAPLKSSFGPSTLRPELDIQIAADTLHRILLGELPLGKALSRGLLKVKGPILKTLPLADLFHQGQRYYPEVLKELGLTKS
;
A
#
# COMPACT_ATOMS: atom_id res chain seq x y z
N MET A 1 -10.31 -3.23 -18.07
CA MET A 1 -9.21 -4.20 -17.86
C MET A 1 -8.43 -3.84 -16.61
N PRO A 2 -8.23 -4.78 -15.67
CA PRO A 2 -7.43 -4.48 -14.49
C PRO A 2 -5.97 -4.25 -14.89
N PHE A 3 -5.32 -3.35 -14.18
CA PHE A 3 -3.91 -3.04 -14.43
C PHE A 3 -3.02 -4.25 -14.17
N TYR A 4 -3.18 -4.87 -12.99
CA TYR A 4 -2.43 -6.08 -12.66
C TYR A 4 -3.14 -7.29 -13.22
N SER A 5 -2.40 -8.15 -13.91
CA SER A 5 -2.99 -9.33 -14.56
C SER A 5 -3.43 -10.40 -13.58
N ASP A 6 -2.78 -10.48 -12.42
CA ASP A 6 -3.10 -11.46 -11.38
C ASP A 6 -2.53 -11.00 -10.03
N THR A 7 -2.82 -11.76 -8.99
CA THR A 7 -2.36 -11.47 -7.62
C THR A 7 -0.84 -11.47 -7.51
N GLU A 8 -0.16 -12.37 -8.21
CA GLU A 8 1.29 -12.43 -8.17
C GLU A 8 1.93 -11.15 -8.73
N GLN A 9 1.37 -10.61 -9.79
CA GLN A 9 1.86 -9.36 -10.36
C GLN A 9 1.67 -8.19 -9.39
N LEU A 10 0.51 -8.13 -8.72
CA LEU A 10 0.25 -7.14 -7.69
C LEU A 10 1.29 -7.25 -6.56
N TYR A 11 1.55 -8.45 -6.08
CA TYR A 11 2.52 -8.67 -5.00
C TYR A 11 3.93 -8.33 -5.45
N THR A 12 4.31 -8.68 -6.66
CA THR A 12 5.63 -8.37 -7.19
C THR A 12 5.85 -6.85 -7.23
N ALA A 13 4.87 -6.11 -7.73
CA ALA A 13 4.96 -4.65 -7.84
C ALA A 13 5.01 -3.98 -6.46
N THR A 14 4.12 -4.39 -5.56
CA THR A 14 4.05 -3.77 -4.23
C THR A 14 5.25 -4.16 -3.37
N ARG A 15 5.74 -5.39 -3.48
CA ARG A 15 6.95 -5.82 -2.77
C ARG A 15 8.15 -5.01 -3.21
N ALA A 16 8.31 -4.82 -4.52
CA ALA A 16 9.42 -4.02 -5.06
C ALA A 16 9.32 -2.56 -4.60
N LEU A 17 8.09 -2.02 -4.54
CA LEU A 17 7.88 -0.66 -4.08
C LEU A 17 8.28 -0.48 -2.61
N PHE A 18 7.82 -1.36 -1.73
CA PHE A 18 8.16 -1.27 -0.31
C PHE A 18 9.66 -1.46 -0.08
N ALA A 19 10.30 -2.35 -0.82
CA ALA A 19 11.74 -2.53 -0.75
C ALA A 19 12.48 -1.25 -1.15
N ARG A 20 12.00 -0.59 -2.21
CA ARG A 20 12.61 0.65 -2.69
C ARG A 20 12.47 1.77 -1.65
N ILE A 21 11.30 1.89 -1.02
CA ILE A 21 11.07 2.88 0.02
C ILE A 21 12.04 2.64 1.19
N SER A 22 12.20 1.40 1.62
CA SER A 22 13.11 1.03 2.71
C SER A 22 14.58 1.35 2.36
N GLN A 23 15.00 1.02 1.14
CA GLN A 23 16.39 1.19 0.71
C GLN A 23 16.82 2.65 0.65
N ASN A 24 15.87 3.56 0.48
CA ASN A 24 16.20 4.99 0.32
C ASN A 24 16.22 5.74 1.65
N GLY A 25 16.22 5.03 2.79
CA GLY A 25 16.34 5.63 4.10
C GLY A 25 15.21 6.59 4.44
N SER A 26 14.06 6.37 3.85
CA SER A 26 12.89 7.22 4.02
C SER A 26 12.35 7.14 5.44
N HIS A 27 11.82 8.26 5.94
CA HIS A 27 11.08 8.31 7.20
C HIS A 27 9.58 8.04 7.01
N ALA A 28 9.19 7.54 5.84
CA ALA A 28 7.79 7.33 5.47
C ALA A 28 7.05 6.38 6.41
N ALA A 29 7.76 5.43 7.02
CA ALA A 29 7.16 4.45 7.93
C ALA A 29 7.19 4.90 9.40
N ASP A 30 7.81 6.03 9.71
CA ASP A 30 8.04 6.44 11.10
C ASP A 30 6.74 6.56 11.91
N GLY A 31 5.69 7.13 11.32
CA GLY A 31 4.41 7.27 12.00
C GLY A 31 3.75 5.92 12.30
N ILE A 32 3.88 4.97 11.38
CA ILE A 32 3.34 3.62 11.54
C ILE A 32 4.10 2.90 12.65
N LEU A 33 5.42 3.01 12.65
CA LEU A 33 6.28 2.39 13.66
C LEU A 33 6.07 3.02 15.03
N LYS A 34 5.95 4.34 15.10
CA LYS A 34 5.72 5.05 16.36
C LYS A 34 4.40 4.66 16.99
N ALA A 35 3.36 4.51 16.19
CA ALA A 35 2.04 4.09 16.64
C ALA A 35 1.91 2.56 16.76
N ARG A 36 2.94 1.80 16.36
CA ARG A 36 2.99 0.32 16.42
C ARG A 36 1.80 -0.32 15.69
N LEU A 37 1.43 0.25 14.54
CA LEU A 37 0.26 -0.19 13.81
C LEU A 37 0.50 -1.47 13.03
N VAL A 38 -0.52 -2.32 12.98
CA VAL A 38 -0.63 -3.42 12.03
C VAL A 38 -1.76 -3.04 11.06
N ILE A 39 -1.44 -2.94 9.79
CA ILE A 39 -2.36 -2.50 8.75
C ILE A 39 -2.51 -3.60 7.72
N ARG A 40 -3.75 -3.97 7.42
CA ARG A 40 -4.04 -4.95 6.38
C ARG A 40 -4.72 -4.24 5.21
N LEU A 41 -4.16 -4.42 4.02
CA LEU A 41 -4.76 -3.97 2.77
C LEU A 41 -5.33 -5.19 2.05
N ARG A 42 -6.64 -5.21 1.83
CA ARG A 42 -7.29 -6.28 1.06
C ARG A 42 -7.74 -5.70 -0.26
N THR A 43 -7.28 -6.28 -1.35
CA THR A 43 -7.60 -5.80 -2.69
C THR A 43 -8.61 -6.70 -3.38
N SER A 44 -9.23 -6.12 -4.41
CA SER A 44 -10.07 -6.85 -5.35
C SER A 44 -9.65 -6.47 -6.76
N GLY A 45 -9.84 -7.40 -7.71
CA GLY A 45 -9.54 -7.22 -9.12
C GLY A 45 -8.08 -6.89 -9.45
N PRO A 46 -7.09 -7.70 -9.10
CA PRO A 46 -7.13 -9.02 -8.49
C PRO A 46 -7.22 -8.99 -6.96
N GLU A 47 -7.65 -10.09 -6.40
CA GLU A 47 -7.69 -10.24 -4.96
C GLU A 47 -6.28 -10.40 -4.41
N GLY A 48 -6.03 -9.73 -3.29
CA GLY A 48 -4.77 -9.84 -2.60
C GLY A 48 -4.88 -9.34 -1.18
N GLU A 49 -3.88 -9.68 -0.39
CA GLU A 49 -3.81 -9.26 1.00
C GLU A 49 -2.36 -8.88 1.31
N ILE A 50 -2.18 -7.65 1.76
CA ILE A 50 -0.87 -7.11 2.11
C ILE A 50 -0.95 -6.64 3.56
N VAL A 51 -0.02 -7.09 4.40
CA VAL A 51 0.01 -6.69 5.80
C VAL A 51 1.29 -5.90 6.05
N LEU A 52 1.11 -4.72 6.65
CA LEU A 52 2.21 -3.88 7.09
C LEU A 52 2.29 -3.98 8.61
N ASP A 53 3.38 -4.56 9.11
CA ASP A 53 3.59 -4.79 10.54
C ASP A 53 4.57 -3.75 11.08
N GLY A 54 4.04 -2.79 11.81
CA GLY A 54 4.80 -1.70 12.40
C GLY A 54 5.06 -1.85 13.89
N ARG A 55 4.91 -3.05 14.45
CA ARG A 55 5.12 -3.27 15.88
C ARG A 55 6.58 -3.16 16.28
N GLN A 56 7.50 -3.40 15.36
CA GLN A 56 8.94 -3.26 15.57
C GLN A 56 9.60 -2.75 14.30
N ALA A 57 10.66 -1.95 14.45
CA ALA A 57 11.45 -1.50 13.31
C ALA A 57 12.37 -2.63 12.82
N PRO A 58 12.61 -2.74 11.52
CA PRO A 58 12.00 -1.97 10.44
C PRO A 58 10.58 -2.43 10.14
N LEU A 59 9.82 -1.59 9.45
CA LEU A 59 8.48 -1.96 8.98
C LEU A 59 8.58 -3.22 8.11
N LYS A 60 7.77 -4.23 8.43
CA LYS A 60 7.71 -5.46 7.66
C LYS A 60 6.46 -5.50 6.82
N SER A 61 6.61 -5.88 5.56
CA SER A 61 5.48 -6.14 4.68
C SER A 61 5.40 -7.62 4.38
N SER A 62 4.19 -8.17 4.40
CA SER A 62 3.95 -9.56 4.02
C SER A 62 2.81 -9.61 3.02
N PHE A 63 2.83 -10.62 2.17
CA PHE A 63 1.95 -10.76 1.02
C PHE A 63 1.27 -12.11 1.08
N GLY A 64 -0.06 -12.09 1.12
CA GLY A 64 -0.87 -13.27 1.30
C GLY A 64 -1.55 -13.27 2.67
N PRO A 65 -2.39 -14.30 2.95
CA PRO A 65 -3.11 -14.36 4.20
C PRO A 65 -2.18 -14.34 5.42
N SER A 66 -2.60 -13.61 6.45
CA SER A 66 -1.84 -13.45 7.68
C SER A 66 -2.72 -13.70 8.89
N THR A 67 -2.13 -14.23 9.95
CA THR A 67 -2.83 -14.43 11.23
C THR A 67 -2.77 -13.19 12.12
N LEU A 68 -2.00 -12.18 11.74
CA LEU A 68 -1.90 -10.95 12.52
C LEU A 68 -3.24 -10.22 12.53
N ARG A 69 -3.63 -9.73 13.73
CA ARG A 69 -4.84 -8.95 13.88
C ARG A 69 -4.54 -7.49 13.51
N PRO A 70 -5.14 -6.96 12.44
CA PRO A 70 -4.89 -5.57 12.06
C PRO A 70 -5.67 -4.60 12.93
N GLU A 71 -5.07 -3.45 13.20
CA GLU A 71 -5.74 -2.32 13.82
C GLU A 71 -6.48 -1.50 12.77
N LEU A 72 -5.95 -1.47 11.55
CA LEU A 72 -6.61 -0.90 10.39
C LEU A 72 -6.77 -2.00 9.34
N ASP A 73 -7.99 -2.20 8.90
CA ASP A 73 -8.31 -3.16 7.84
C ASP A 73 -8.92 -2.37 6.70
N ILE A 74 -8.20 -2.30 5.59
CA ILE A 74 -8.55 -1.45 4.45
C ILE A 74 -8.91 -2.31 3.26
N GLN A 75 -10.09 -2.09 2.69
CA GLN A 75 -10.53 -2.74 1.45
C GLN A 75 -10.47 -1.73 0.32
N ILE A 76 -9.80 -2.09 -0.76
CA ILE A 76 -9.59 -1.21 -1.90
C ILE A 76 -9.47 -2.03 -3.18
N ALA A 77 -10.05 -1.54 -4.27
CA ALA A 77 -9.81 -2.16 -5.57
C ALA A 77 -8.33 -1.99 -5.95
N ALA A 78 -7.74 -3.02 -6.54
CA ALA A 78 -6.33 -2.97 -6.94
C ALA A 78 -6.06 -1.81 -7.92
N ASP A 79 -6.99 -1.55 -8.84
CA ASP A 79 -6.86 -0.43 -9.77
C ASP A 79 -6.93 0.92 -9.07
N THR A 80 -7.73 1.03 -8.02
CA THR A 80 -7.78 2.26 -7.20
C THR A 80 -6.44 2.48 -6.51
N LEU A 81 -5.87 1.43 -5.92
CA LEU A 81 -4.54 1.49 -5.32
C LEU A 81 -3.50 1.92 -6.34
N HIS A 82 -3.55 1.36 -7.54
CA HIS A 82 -2.65 1.72 -8.64
C HIS A 82 -2.74 3.22 -8.96
N ARG A 83 -3.95 3.75 -9.08
CA ARG A 83 -4.16 5.18 -9.37
C ARG A 83 -3.65 6.08 -8.24
N ILE A 84 -3.84 5.67 -6.99
CA ILE A 84 -3.32 6.43 -5.85
C ILE A 84 -1.80 6.45 -5.90
N LEU A 85 -1.17 5.30 -6.18
CA LEU A 85 0.28 5.20 -6.24
C LEU A 85 0.88 5.96 -7.42
N LEU A 86 0.12 6.12 -8.51
CA LEU A 86 0.54 6.97 -9.64
C LEU A 86 0.37 8.46 -9.36
N GLY A 87 -0.28 8.83 -8.27
CA GLY A 87 -0.58 10.22 -7.96
C GLY A 87 -1.77 10.78 -8.73
N GLU A 88 -2.52 9.94 -9.42
CA GLU A 88 -3.70 10.36 -10.19
C GLU A 88 -4.93 10.55 -9.34
N LEU A 89 -4.96 9.91 -8.18
CA LEU A 89 -6.09 9.97 -7.27
C LEU A 89 -5.57 10.25 -5.86
N PRO A 90 -5.85 11.42 -5.28
CA PRO A 90 -5.44 11.70 -3.90
C PRO A 90 -6.11 10.74 -2.92
N LEU A 91 -5.37 10.30 -1.92
CA LEU A 91 -5.87 9.36 -0.90
C LEU A 91 -7.11 9.90 -0.20
N GLY A 92 -7.11 11.19 0.15
CA GLY A 92 -8.26 11.82 0.79
C GLY A 92 -9.51 11.78 -0.06
N LYS A 93 -9.38 11.97 -1.37
CA LYS A 93 -10.53 11.87 -2.29
C LYS A 93 -11.04 10.45 -2.41
N ALA A 94 -10.12 9.48 -2.44
CA ALA A 94 -10.52 8.07 -2.47
C ALA A 94 -11.34 7.72 -1.23
N LEU A 95 -10.91 8.19 -0.05
CA LEU A 95 -11.64 8.01 1.19
C LEU A 95 -13.03 8.66 1.13
N SER A 96 -13.10 9.94 0.74
CA SER A 96 -14.36 10.68 0.75
C SER A 96 -15.37 10.16 -0.26
N ARG A 97 -14.88 9.55 -1.34
CA ARG A 97 -15.75 8.96 -2.39
C ARG A 97 -16.12 7.50 -2.10
N GLY A 98 -15.68 6.95 -0.98
CA GLY A 98 -15.96 5.56 -0.64
C GLY A 98 -15.23 4.54 -1.53
N LEU A 99 -14.15 4.95 -2.20
CA LEU A 99 -13.37 4.06 -3.05
C LEU A 99 -12.46 3.14 -2.26
N LEU A 100 -12.27 3.43 -0.99
CA LEU A 100 -11.67 2.50 -0.06
C LEU A 100 -12.45 2.52 1.24
N LYS A 101 -12.52 1.37 1.90
CA LYS A 101 -13.25 1.20 3.14
C LYS A 101 -12.26 0.90 4.25
N VAL A 102 -12.37 1.62 5.35
CA VAL A 102 -11.47 1.48 6.49
C VAL A 102 -12.25 0.97 7.69
N LYS A 103 -11.80 -0.14 8.27
CA LYS A 103 -12.26 -0.62 9.57
C LYS A 103 -11.18 -0.29 10.59
N GLY A 104 -11.54 0.48 11.60
CA GLY A 104 -10.63 0.94 12.62
C GLY A 104 -10.71 2.45 12.79
N PRO A 105 -9.97 3.01 13.75
CA PRO A 105 -9.99 4.46 13.99
C PRO A 105 -9.44 5.22 12.79
N ILE A 106 -10.26 6.12 12.24
CA ILE A 106 -9.92 6.84 11.02
C ILE A 106 -8.65 7.70 11.18
N LEU A 107 -8.42 8.22 12.38
CA LEU A 107 -7.23 9.03 12.63
C LEU A 107 -5.93 8.23 12.51
N LYS A 108 -5.98 6.91 12.66
CA LYS A 108 -4.82 6.05 12.50
C LYS A 108 -4.43 5.85 11.04
N THR A 109 -5.22 6.37 10.09
CA THR A 109 -4.86 6.37 8.67
C THR A 109 -3.86 7.47 8.32
N LEU A 110 -3.72 8.48 9.18
CA LEU A 110 -2.81 9.61 8.89
C LEU A 110 -1.37 9.18 8.64
N PRO A 111 -0.77 8.26 9.44
CA PRO A 111 0.59 7.80 9.15
C PRO A 111 0.72 7.08 7.81
N LEU A 112 -0.38 6.50 7.33
CA LEU A 112 -0.39 5.80 6.05
C LEU A 112 -0.20 6.77 4.87
N ALA A 113 -0.63 8.02 5.02
CA ALA A 113 -0.50 9.03 3.99
C ALA A 113 0.97 9.27 3.62
N ASP A 114 1.87 9.28 4.61
CA ASP A 114 3.30 9.47 4.36
C ASP A 114 3.89 8.31 3.55
N LEU A 115 3.46 7.09 3.89
CA LEU A 115 3.92 5.90 3.16
C LEU A 115 3.46 5.96 1.70
N PHE A 116 2.20 6.30 1.46
CA PHE A 116 1.68 6.44 0.10
C PHE A 116 2.36 7.57 -0.66
N HIS A 117 2.67 8.65 0.02
CA HIS A 117 3.35 9.79 -0.59
C HIS A 117 4.74 9.38 -1.11
N GLN A 118 5.49 8.62 -0.31
CA GLN A 118 6.77 8.08 -0.76
C GLN A 118 6.59 7.02 -1.84
N GLY A 119 5.53 6.23 -1.74
CA GLY A 119 5.18 5.27 -2.78
C GLY A 119 4.99 5.94 -4.13
N GLN A 120 4.31 7.08 -4.16
CA GLN A 120 4.09 7.85 -5.39
C GLN A 120 5.40 8.29 -6.02
N ARG A 121 6.41 8.56 -5.22
CA ARG A 121 7.71 8.99 -5.71
C ARG A 121 8.44 7.88 -6.48
N TYR A 122 8.34 6.65 -6.03
CA TYR A 122 9.11 5.53 -6.58
C TYR A 122 8.32 4.59 -7.47
N TYR A 123 6.99 4.63 -7.39
CA TYR A 123 6.14 3.67 -8.07
C TYR A 123 6.32 3.65 -9.60
N PRO A 124 6.39 4.80 -10.29
CA PRO A 124 6.61 4.79 -11.74
C PRO A 124 7.91 4.10 -12.14
N GLU A 125 8.98 4.31 -11.37
CA GLU A 125 10.27 3.65 -11.63
C GLU A 125 10.18 2.14 -11.43
N VAL A 126 9.49 1.71 -10.37
CA VAL A 126 9.29 0.29 -10.10
C VAL A 126 8.52 -0.37 -11.24
N LEU A 127 7.44 0.25 -11.71
CA LEU A 127 6.67 -0.27 -12.83
C LEU A 127 7.54 -0.41 -14.09
N LYS A 128 8.37 0.59 -14.35
CA LYS A 128 9.26 0.56 -15.50
C LYS A 128 10.26 -0.57 -15.40
N GLU A 129 10.88 -0.75 -14.23
CA GLU A 129 11.85 -1.84 -14.01
C GLU A 129 11.22 -3.22 -14.17
N LEU A 130 9.94 -3.36 -13.82
CA LEU A 130 9.22 -4.61 -13.92
C LEU A 130 8.58 -4.82 -15.30
N GLY A 131 8.71 -3.85 -16.20
CA GLY A 131 8.10 -3.93 -17.52
C GLY A 131 6.59 -3.79 -17.50
N LEU A 132 6.04 -3.12 -16.50
CA LEU A 132 4.60 -2.95 -16.33
C LEU A 132 4.08 -1.58 -16.80
N THR A 133 4.97 -0.70 -17.21
CA THR A 133 4.53 0.59 -17.75
C THR A 133 4.09 0.43 -19.19
N LYS A 134 3.01 1.11 -19.54
CA LYS A 134 2.64 1.27 -20.94
C LYS A 134 3.56 2.32 -21.55
N SER A 135 4.26 1.93 -22.55
CA SER A 135 5.08 2.87 -23.31
C SER A 135 4.19 3.77 -24.16
#